data_c5d58db83235a00bdee23e85197f03ea
#
_entry.id   c5d58db83235a00bdee23e85197f03ea
#
_cell.length_a   1.000
_cell.length_b   1.000
_cell.length_c   1.000
_cell.angle_alpha   90.00
_cell.angle_beta   90.00
_cell.angle_gamma   90.00
#
_symmetry.space_group_name_H-M   'P 1'
#
loop_
_entity.id
_entity.type
_entity.pdbx_description
1 polymer ?
#
loop_
_entity_poly.entity_id
_entity_poly.type
_entity_poly.pdbx_seq_one_letter_code
_entity_poly.pdbx_strand_id
1 'polypeptide(L)'
;MNAVDRVRQALAEAGIDPERVRELPADTSTAEAAAAAVGAPVGSIVKSLIFLADGAPLLVLVAGDQRADEKRLRAHLGLSKKRLRIARPAEVEAQTEFRVGGVPPVGHEPPLPTLIDRTLGRFETVWAAAGSGHAVFPIAYDHLAEITAGEVIDLVES
;
A
#
# COMPACT_ATOMS: atom_id res chain seq x y z
N MET A 1 -10.41 17.75 -7.40
CA MET A 1 -10.13 16.99 -6.16
C MET A 1 -8.67 16.51 -6.19
N ASN A 2 -7.88 16.85 -5.18
CA ASN A 2 -6.49 16.40 -5.13
C ASN A 2 -6.37 14.95 -4.69
N ALA A 3 -5.15 14.39 -4.75
CA ALA A 3 -4.91 12.98 -4.45
C ALA A 3 -5.30 12.61 -3.02
N VAL A 4 -4.99 13.47 -2.04
CA VAL A 4 -5.33 13.22 -0.64
C VAL A 4 -6.85 13.23 -0.43
N ASP A 5 -7.55 14.15 -1.08
CA ASP A 5 -9.02 14.22 -1.00
C ASP A 5 -9.67 12.98 -1.60
N ARG A 6 -9.09 12.40 -2.65
CA ARG A 6 -9.56 11.13 -3.23
C ARG A 6 -9.48 10.01 -2.21
N VAL A 7 -8.39 9.97 -1.43
CA VAL A 7 -8.23 8.95 -0.38
C VAL A 7 -9.23 9.19 0.73
N ARG A 8 -9.42 10.44 1.16
CA ARG A 8 -10.43 10.78 2.18
C ARG A 8 -11.82 10.33 1.75
N GLN A 9 -12.17 10.57 0.50
CA GLN A 9 -13.47 10.16 -0.04
C GLN A 9 -13.61 8.63 -0.05
N ALA A 10 -12.56 7.91 -0.48
CA ALA A 10 -12.57 6.46 -0.50
C ALA A 10 -12.73 5.87 0.92
N LEU A 11 -12.06 6.46 1.90
CA LEU A 11 -12.19 6.05 3.30
C LEU A 11 -13.62 6.28 3.80
N ALA A 12 -14.19 7.44 3.53
CA ALA A 12 -15.58 7.76 3.92
C ALA A 12 -16.57 6.77 3.31
N GLU A 13 -16.38 6.42 2.04
CA GLU A 13 -17.21 5.43 1.36
C GLU A 13 -17.10 4.04 1.97
N ALA A 14 -15.94 3.74 2.58
CA ALA A 14 -15.68 2.48 3.29
C ALA A 14 -16.13 2.54 4.76
N GLY A 15 -16.74 3.63 5.20
CA GLY A 15 -17.21 3.78 6.58
C GLY A 15 -16.13 4.20 7.56
N ILE A 16 -15.00 4.70 7.07
CA ILE A 16 -13.89 5.16 7.89
C ILE A 16 -13.89 6.68 7.93
N ASP A 17 -13.67 7.24 9.13
CA ASP A 17 -13.58 8.68 9.31
C ASP A 17 -12.43 9.27 8.47
N PRO A 18 -12.72 10.13 7.48
CA PRO A 18 -11.67 10.73 6.66
C PRO A 18 -10.73 11.65 7.46
N GLU A 19 -11.13 12.09 8.65
CA GLU A 19 -10.29 12.89 9.55
C GLU A 19 -9.10 12.09 10.10
N ARG A 20 -9.07 10.76 9.92
CA ARG A 20 -7.90 9.94 10.27
C ARG A 20 -6.69 10.24 9.42
N VAL A 21 -6.89 10.80 8.22
CA VAL A 21 -5.78 11.19 7.36
C VAL A 21 -5.03 12.34 8.01
N ARG A 22 -3.72 12.15 8.18
CA ARG A 22 -2.82 13.17 8.72
C ARG A 22 -1.92 13.69 7.62
N GLU A 23 -1.98 14.98 7.37
CA GLU A 23 -1.03 15.66 6.49
C GLU A 23 0.07 16.23 7.39
N LEU A 24 1.32 15.86 7.12
CA LEU A 24 2.45 16.18 7.96
C LEU A 24 3.45 17.04 7.19
N PRO A 25 4.15 17.99 7.86
CA PRO A 25 5.20 18.77 7.20
C PRO A 25 6.40 17.92 6.80
N ALA A 26 6.65 16.81 7.55
CA ALA A 26 7.75 15.90 7.24
C ALA A 26 7.39 15.02 6.06
N ASP A 27 8.42 14.63 5.28
CA ASP A 27 8.28 13.65 4.22
C ASP A 27 8.03 12.27 4.83
N THR A 28 6.95 11.60 4.43
CA THR A 28 6.59 10.26 4.90
C THR A 28 6.61 9.25 3.75
N SER A 29 7.36 9.53 2.68
CA SER A 29 7.39 8.70 1.48
C SER A 29 8.19 7.40 1.64
N THR A 30 9.01 7.27 2.70
CA THR A 30 9.70 6.02 3.04
C THR A 30 9.10 5.45 4.33
N ALA A 31 9.24 4.13 4.52
CA ALA A 31 8.73 3.47 5.73
C ALA A 31 9.38 4.02 6.99
N GLU A 32 10.69 4.25 6.95
CA GLU A 32 11.45 4.77 8.09
C GLU A 32 11.00 6.20 8.44
N ALA A 33 10.84 7.05 7.44
CA ALA A 33 10.40 8.43 7.64
C ALA A 33 8.96 8.49 8.17
N ALA A 34 8.07 7.66 7.64
CA ALA A 34 6.69 7.57 8.11
C ALA A 34 6.63 7.09 9.56
N ALA A 35 7.39 6.05 9.90
CA ALA A 35 7.45 5.51 11.26
C ALA A 35 7.91 6.57 12.25
N ALA A 36 8.97 7.32 11.92
CA ALA A 36 9.48 8.39 12.76
C ALA A 36 8.44 9.50 12.94
N ALA A 37 7.75 9.87 11.87
CA ALA A 37 6.79 10.98 11.89
C ALA A 37 5.56 10.68 12.76
N VAL A 38 5.10 9.41 12.79
CA VAL A 38 3.91 9.03 13.56
C VAL A 38 4.22 8.33 14.89
N GLY A 39 5.50 8.05 15.16
CA GLY A 39 5.92 7.39 16.39
C GLY A 39 5.51 5.93 16.46
N ALA A 40 5.59 5.22 15.35
CA ALA A 40 5.19 3.80 15.24
C ALA A 40 6.38 2.92 14.83
N PRO A 41 6.31 1.59 15.10
CA PRO A 41 7.34 0.68 14.60
C PRO A 41 7.38 0.67 13.08
N VAL A 42 8.57 0.55 12.49
CA VAL A 42 8.74 0.50 11.02
C VAL A 42 7.92 -0.65 10.41
N GLY A 43 7.86 -1.79 11.10
CA GLY A 43 7.10 -2.94 10.62
C GLY A 43 5.59 -2.69 10.51
N SER A 44 5.06 -1.68 11.19
CA SER A 44 3.64 -1.32 11.13
C SER A 44 3.32 -0.37 9.96
N ILE A 45 4.33 0.07 9.23
CA ILE A 45 4.13 0.91 8.05
C ILE A 45 3.83 0.01 6.85
N VAL A 46 2.78 0.33 6.13
CA VAL A 46 2.39 -0.41 4.92
C VAL A 46 3.11 0.19 3.72
N LYS A 47 4.00 -0.57 3.11
CA LYS A 47 4.59 -0.20 1.82
C LYS A 47 3.64 -0.65 0.71
N SER A 48 3.18 0.28 -0.10
CA SER A 48 2.32 -0.01 -1.25
C SER A 48 3.18 -0.10 -2.49
N LEU A 49 3.35 -1.33 -2.99
CA LEU A 49 4.15 -1.60 -4.19
C LEU A 49 3.21 -1.90 -5.35
N ILE A 50 3.49 -1.34 -6.51
CA ILE A 50 2.75 -1.66 -7.73
C ILE A 50 3.62 -2.57 -8.58
N PHE A 51 3.10 -3.76 -8.85
CA PHE A 51 3.68 -4.70 -9.81
C PHE A 51 2.83 -4.70 -11.07
N LEU A 52 3.45 -5.04 -12.19
CA LEU A 52 2.73 -5.31 -13.43
C LEU A 52 2.72 -6.81 -13.65
N ALA A 53 1.54 -7.40 -13.54
CA ALA A 53 1.30 -8.82 -13.74
C ALA A 53 0.64 -8.98 -15.10
N ASP A 54 1.35 -9.52 -16.07
CA ASP A 54 0.91 -9.55 -17.48
C ASP A 54 0.50 -8.15 -17.98
N GLY A 55 1.23 -7.13 -17.56
CA GLY A 55 0.97 -5.75 -17.95
C GLY A 55 -0.15 -5.05 -17.17
N ALA A 56 -0.85 -5.74 -16.26
CA ALA A 56 -1.92 -5.16 -15.47
C ALA A 56 -1.43 -4.80 -14.06
N PRO A 57 -1.87 -3.68 -13.48
CA PRO A 57 -1.40 -3.27 -12.15
C PRO A 57 -1.93 -4.19 -11.05
N LEU A 58 -1.03 -4.55 -10.14
CA LEU A 58 -1.31 -5.34 -8.95
C LEU A 58 -0.75 -4.58 -7.76
N LEU A 59 -1.57 -4.36 -6.75
CA LEU A 59 -1.14 -3.71 -5.51
C LEU A 59 -0.66 -4.77 -4.52
N VAL A 60 0.56 -4.59 -4.03
CA VAL A 60 1.18 -5.51 -3.07
C VAL A 60 1.53 -4.70 -1.83
N LEU A 61 0.93 -5.05 -0.70
CA LEU A 61 1.11 -4.35 0.58
C LEU A 61 2.08 -5.15 1.45
N VAL A 62 3.21 -4.54 1.79
CA VAL A 62 4.31 -5.19 2.51
C VAL A 62 4.66 -4.38 3.75
N ALA A 63 5.00 -5.07 4.85
CA ALA A 63 5.45 -4.41 6.07
C ALA A 63 6.75 -3.62 5.83
N GLY A 64 6.86 -2.46 6.47
CA GLY A 64 7.97 -1.54 6.27
C GLY A 64 9.36 -2.09 6.59
N ASP A 65 9.44 -3.13 7.41
CA ASP A 65 10.69 -3.80 7.78
C ASP A 65 10.95 -5.07 6.96
N GLN A 66 10.15 -5.33 5.93
CA GLN A 66 10.24 -6.54 5.12
C GLN A 66 10.45 -6.18 3.64
N ARG A 67 10.86 -7.18 2.85
CA ARG A 67 11.02 -7.04 1.41
C ARG A 67 10.18 -8.10 0.70
N ALA A 68 9.50 -7.68 -0.36
CA ALA A 68 8.73 -8.60 -1.19
C ALA A 68 9.66 -9.61 -1.86
N ASP A 69 9.26 -10.88 -1.83
CA ASP A 69 9.95 -11.94 -2.53
C ASP A 69 9.23 -12.17 -3.86
N GLU A 70 9.84 -11.69 -4.95
CA GLU A 70 9.21 -11.78 -6.27
C GLU A 70 9.02 -13.23 -6.72
N LYS A 71 9.88 -14.14 -6.28
CA LYS A 71 9.75 -15.56 -6.61
C LYS A 71 8.48 -16.15 -5.98
N ARG A 72 8.22 -15.82 -4.70
CA ARG A 72 6.99 -16.24 -4.02
C ARG A 72 5.77 -15.63 -4.67
N LEU A 73 5.87 -14.36 -5.06
CA LEU A 73 4.79 -13.64 -5.71
C LEU A 73 4.46 -14.29 -7.06
N ARG A 74 5.46 -14.61 -7.88
CA ARG A 74 5.26 -15.31 -9.14
C ARG A 74 4.63 -16.68 -8.94
N ALA A 75 5.11 -17.43 -7.95
CA ALA A 75 4.56 -18.76 -7.66
C ALA A 75 3.07 -18.68 -7.29
N HIS A 76 2.71 -17.71 -6.46
CA HIS A 76 1.32 -17.49 -6.06
C HIS A 76 0.43 -17.15 -7.26
N LEU A 77 0.93 -16.31 -8.17
CA LEU A 77 0.18 -15.85 -9.34
C LEU A 77 0.23 -16.82 -10.53
N GLY A 78 1.11 -17.82 -10.48
CA GLY A 78 1.31 -18.74 -11.60
C GLY A 78 1.96 -18.06 -12.81
N LEU A 79 2.83 -17.07 -12.58
CA LEU A 79 3.46 -16.29 -13.65
C LEU A 79 4.95 -16.62 -13.79
N SER A 80 5.43 -16.54 -15.03
CA SER A 80 6.86 -16.65 -15.30
C SER A 80 7.58 -15.35 -14.94
N LYS A 81 8.92 -15.41 -14.86
CA LYS A 81 9.75 -14.27 -14.51
C LYS A 81 9.55 -13.07 -15.44
N LYS A 82 9.28 -13.32 -16.72
CA LYS A 82 9.07 -12.26 -17.72
C LYS A 82 7.72 -11.56 -17.61
N ARG A 83 6.76 -12.17 -16.92
CA ARG A 83 5.38 -11.71 -16.88
C ARG A 83 5.03 -10.94 -15.60
N LEU A 84 5.96 -10.86 -14.65
CA LEU A 84 5.79 -10.10 -13.42
C LEU A 84 7.02 -9.22 -13.20
N ARG A 85 6.80 -7.93 -13.00
CA ARG A 85 7.88 -7.00 -12.63
C ARG A 85 7.33 -5.83 -11.82
N ILE A 86 8.17 -5.23 -11.01
CA ILE A 86 7.79 -4.01 -10.30
C ILE A 86 7.63 -2.87 -11.31
N ALA A 87 6.60 -2.06 -11.13
CA ALA A 87 6.36 -0.92 -12.00
C ALA A 87 7.39 0.17 -11.75
N ARG A 88 7.82 0.85 -12.81
CA ARG A 88 8.67 2.04 -12.69
C ARG A 88 7.85 3.22 -12.20
N PRO A 89 8.47 4.25 -11.58
CA PRO A 89 7.72 5.39 -11.06
C PRO A 89 6.74 6.03 -12.05
N ALA A 90 7.14 6.20 -13.31
CA ALA A 90 6.25 6.75 -14.33
C ALA A 90 5.05 5.83 -14.62
N GLU A 91 5.26 4.52 -14.55
CA GLU A 91 4.20 3.53 -14.73
C GLU A 91 3.24 3.51 -13.54
N VAL A 92 3.76 3.66 -12.32
CA VAL A 92 2.92 3.77 -11.11
C VAL A 92 1.98 4.96 -11.26
N GLU A 93 2.49 6.12 -11.63
CA GLU A 93 1.68 7.31 -11.80
C GLU A 93 0.66 7.15 -12.93
N ALA A 94 1.06 6.56 -14.06
CA ALA A 94 0.16 6.33 -15.20
C ALA A 94 -0.97 5.35 -14.85
N GLN A 95 -0.66 4.31 -14.07
CA GLN A 95 -1.64 3.27 -13.73
C GLN A 95 -2.54 3.63 -12.54
N THR A 96 -2.06 4.43 -11.60
CA THR A 96 -2.77 4.69 -10.34
C THR A 96 -3.18 6.15 -10.18
N GLU A 97 -2.58 7.07 -10.91
CA GLU A 97 -2.70 8.52 -10.74
C GLU A 97 -2.16 9.00 -9.37
N PHE A 98 -1.37 8.17 -8.71
CA PHE A 98 -0.63 8.52 -7.50
C PHE A 98 0.86 8.35 -7.76
N ARG A 99 1.69 9.11 -7.05
CA ARG A 99 3.14 9.00 -7.14
C ARG A 99 3.68 7.99 -6.14
N VAL A 100 4.82 7.38 -6.47
CA VAL A 100 5.55 6.52 -5.54
C VAL A 100 5.77 7.26 -4.22
N GLY A 101 5.55 6.58 -3.09
CA GLY A 101 5.60 7.17 -1.76
C GLY A 101 4.27 7.70 -1.28
N GLY A 102 3.30 7.89 -2.17
CA GLY A 102 1.95 8.35 -1.82
C GLY A 102 0.84 7.39 -2.23
N VAL A 103 1.18 6.23 -2.82
CA VAL A 103 0.17 5.28 -3.30
C VAL A 103 -0.63 4.72 -2.12
N PRO A 104 -1.93 4.99 -2.06
CA PRO A 104 -2.77 4.46 -0.99
C PRO A 104 -3.22 3.03 -1.29
N PRO A 105 -3.69 2.30 -0.27
CA PRO A 105 -4.29 0.98 -0.50
C PRO A 105 -5.72 1.06 -1.06
N VAL A 106 -6.33 2.24 -1.04
CA VAL A 106 -7.71 2.48 -1.51
C VAL A 106 -7.76 3.71 -2.39
N GLY A 107 -8.90 3.98 -3.01
CA GLY A 107 -9.06 5.16 -3.86
C GLY A 107 -8.67 4.93 -5.30
N HIS A 108 -8.49 3.68 -5.70
CA HIS A 108 -8.19 3.30 -7.08
C HIS A 108 -9.50 3.07 -7.86
N GLU A 109 -9.53 3.54 -9.11
CA GLU A 109 -10.70 3.46 -9.98
C GLU A 109 -10.28 2.87 -11.33
N PRO A 110 -10.62 1.62 -11.66
CA PRO A 110 -11.32 0.65 -10.78
C PRO A 110 -10.42 0.15 -9.64
N PRO A 111 -11.00 -0.54 -8.64
CA PRO A 111 -10.19 -1.10 -7.56
C PRO A 111 -9.13 -2.06 -8.09
N LEU A 112 -7.94 -2.04 -7.49
CA LEU A 112 -6.83 -2.89 -7.90
C LEU A 112 -6.89 -4.24 -7.19
N PRO A 113 -6.55 -5.34 -7.89
CA PRO A 113 -6.25 -6.58 -7.20
C PRO A 113 -5.17 -6.34 -6.16
N THR A 114 -5.35 -6.86 -4.95
CA THR A 114 -4.47 -6.54 -3.82
C THR A 114 -4.02 -7.81 -3.11
N LEU A 115 -2.71 -7.91 -2.86
CA LEU A 115 -2.13 -8.95 -2.02
C LEU A 115 -1.53 -8.27 -0.79
N ILE A 116 -1.69 -8.91 0.36
CA ILE A 116 -1.24 -8.36 1.65
C ILE A 116 -0.27 -9.34 2.29
N ASP A 117 0.92 -8.86 2.63
CA ASP A 117 1.87 -9.68 3.33
C ASP A 117 1.40 -9.96 4.76
N ARG A 118 1.44 -11.24 5.14
CA ARG A 118 0.98 -11.72 6.43
C ARG A 118 1.70 -11.07 7.61
N THR A 119 2.97 -10.66 7.45
CA THR A 119 3.74 -10.06 8.55
C THR A 119 3.18 -8.71 9.02
N LEU A 120 2.36 -8.03 8.21
CA LEU A 120 1.63 -6.84 8.66
C LEU A 120 0.69 -7.16 9.82
N GLY A 121 0.20 -8.39 9.90
CA GLY A 121 -0.69 -8.85 10.97
C GLY A 121 -0.03 -8.99 12.35
N ARG A 122 1.28 -8.74 12.46
CA ARG A 122 1.97 -8.64 13.76
C ARG A 122 1.49 -7.42 14.55
N PHE A 123 0.86 -6.45 13.88
CA PHE A 123 0.42 -5.18 14.48
C PHE A 123 -1.09 -5.05 14.37
N GLU A 124 -1.72 -4.60 15.44
CA GLU A 124 -3.16 -4.32 15.44
C GLU A 124 -3.48 -3.11 14.56
N THR A 125 -2.65 -2.06 14.66
CA THR A 125 -2.79 -0.84 13.86
C THR A 125 -1.60 -0.73 12.91
N VAL A 126 -1.90 -0.46 11.63
CA VAL A 126 -0.90 -0.20 10.59
C VAL A 126 -1.14 1.17 9.99
N TRP A 127 -0.11 1.72 9.33
CA TRP A 127 -0.13 3.07 8.78
C TRP A 127 0.11 3.01 7.28
N ALA A 128 -0.79 3.58 6.51
CA ALA A 128 -0.70 3.56 5.05
C ALA A 128 -0.61 4.97 4.47
N ALA A 129 -0.05 5.08 3.28
CA ALA A 129 0.00 6.34 2.55
C ALA A 129 -1.41 6.78 2.15
N ALA A 130 -1.63 8.09 2.16
CA ALA A 130 -2.93 8.68 1.91
C ALA A 130 -2.93 9.63 0.70
N GLY A 131 -2.20 9.26 -0.35
CA GLY A 131 -2.27 9.98 -1.63
C GLY A 131 -1.11 10.92 -1.90
N SER A 132 -0.25 11.20 -0.93
CA SER A 132 0.95 12.00 -1.13
C SER A 132 2.08 11.54 -0.22
N GLY A 133 3.31 11.97 -0.50
CA GLY A 133 4.47 11.69 0.35
C GLY A 133 4.46 12.42 1.69
N HIS A 134 3.39 13.12 2.01
CA HIS A 134 3.21 13.87 3.25
C HIS A 134 1.90 13.52 3.97
N ALA A 135 1.21 12.48 3.54
CA ALA A 135 -0.08 12.11 4.12
C ALA A 135 -0.13 10.62 4.42
N VAL A 136 -0.58 10.28 5.62
CA VAL A 136 -0.72 8.89 6.10
C VAL A 136 -2.02 8.75 6.90
N PHE A 137 -2.48 7.51 7.05
CA PHE A 137 -3.61 7.25 7.93
C PHE A 137 -3.44 5.92 8.66
N PRO A 138 -3.91 5.83 9.92
CA PRO A 138 -3.90 4.58 10.68
C PRO A 138 -5.15 3.77 10.37
N ILE A 139 -5.00 2.45 10.37
CA ILE A 139 -6.12 1.54 10.19
C ILE A 139 -5.82 0.21 10.88
N ALA A 140 -6.84 -0.42 11.44
CA ALA A 140 -6.69 -1.77 11.97
C ALA A 140 -6.31 -2.73 10.82
N TYR A 141 -5.38 -3.64 11.08
CA TYR A 141 -4.94 -4.60 10.06
C TYR A 141 -6.11 -5.38 9.45
N ASP A 142 -7.02 -5.88 10.29
CA ASP A 142 -8.17 -6.64 9.80
C ASP A 142 -9.08 -5.79 8.92
N HIS A 143 -9.24 -4.51 9.26
CA HIS A 143 -10.04 -3.59 8.48
C HIS A 143 -9.39 -3.25 7.14
N LEU A 144 -8.05 -3.14 7.12
CA LEU A 144 -7.31 -2.95 5.87
C LEU A 144 -7.58 -4.11 4.90
N ALA A 145 -7.55 -5.33 5.38
CA ALA A 145 -7.83 -6.52 4.56
C ALA A 145 -9.27 -6.48 4.01
N GLU A 146 -10.23 -6.05 4.84
CA GLU A 146 -11.63 -5.92 4.42
C GLU A 146 -11.82 -4.89 3.31
N ILE A 147 -11.35 -3.65 3.53
CA ILE A 147 -11.64 -2.55 2.60
C ILE A 147 -10.90 -2.69 1.26
N THR A 148 -9.78 -3.42 1.25
CA THR A 148 -9.02 -3.67 0.01
C THR A 148 -9.48 -4.94 -0.68
N ALA A 149 -10.26 -5.79 -0.02
CA ALA A 149 -10.57 -7.15 -0.45
C ALA A 149 -9.29 -7.92 -0.77
N GLY A 150 -8.19 -7.60 -0.07
CA GLY A 150 -6.89 -8.16 -0.31
C GLY A 150 -6.75 -9.59 0.19
N GLU A 151 -5.98 -10.37 -0.53
CA GLU A 151 -5.64 -11.73 -0.11
C GLU A 151 -4.36 -11.69 0.73
N VAL A 152 -4.42 -12.26 1.94
CA VAL A 152 -3.27 -12.32 2.86
C VAL A 152 -2.45 -13.56 2.54
N ILE A 153 -1.17 -13.35 2.22
CA ILE A 153 -0.25 -14.45 1.87
C ILE A 153 1.14 -14.21 2.45
N ASP A 154 1.97 -15.25 2.43
CA ASP A 154 3.38 -15.15 2.78
C ASP A 154 4.15 -14.76 1.52
N LEU A 155 4.56 -13.50 1.42
CA LEU A 155 5.22 -12.98 0.22
C LEU A 155 6.54 -12.25 0.47
N VAL A 156 7.07 -12.31 1.68
CA VAL A 156 8.32 -11.62 2.02
C VAL A 156 9.50 -12.57 2.07
N GLU A 157 10.70 -11.99 1.89
CA GLU A 157 11.96 -12.74 1.99
C GLU A 157 12.15 -13.26 3.41
N SER A 158 12.64 -14.48 3.50
CA SER A 158 12.92 -15.13 4.79
C SER A 158 14.17 -14.54 5.44
#